data_f3df70eceab94a577e3130ca792e27a3
#
_entry.id   f3df70eceab94a577e3130ca792e27a3
#
_cell.length_a   1.000
_cell.length_b   1.000
_cell.length_c   1.000
_cell.angle_alpha   90.00
_cell.angle_beta   90.00
_cell.angle_gamma   90.00
#
_symmetry.space_group_name_H-M   'P 1'
#
loop_
_entity.id
_entity.type
_entity.pdbx_description
1 polymer ?
#
loop_
_entity_poly.entity_id
_entity_poly.type
_entity_poly.pdbx_seq_one_letter_code
_entity_poly.pdbx_strand_id
1 'polypeptide(L)'
;MNDRPEGYAYPPQVQCEINQSQLNEYSLAADLCNLNQVDVVCLQHEYGIFGGKRGSFVMELLRGLKMPVVTTLHTILKEPNIQERQIMMQLAEFSARLVVMSERSVEFLRDIYQVPEEKIALIHHGIPDVPFVDSDVYKQKLGVIGKKVILTFGLLSPSKGIEVVIDALPEIVKSHPQVIYMVIGATHPHHKAEQGEDYRNSLHLRAKELGVSDH
;
A
#
# COMPACT_ATOMS: atom_id res chain seq x y z
N MET A 1 1.56 -14.33 0.93
CA MET A 1 1.13 -14.33 -0.49
C MET A 1 2.35 -14.24 -1.37
N ASN A 2 2.47 -15.11 -2.34
CA ASN A 2 3.57 -15.12 -3.30
C ASN A 2 3.05 -14.65 -4.66
N ASP A 3 3.62 -13.57 -5.16
CA ASP A 3 3.37 -13.01 -6.50
C ASP A 3 4.36 -13.55 -7.55
N ARG A 4 5.29 -14.41 -7.13
CA ARG A 4 6.27 -15.08 -7.97
C ARG A 4 6.39 -16.57 -7.60
N PRO A 5 6.69 -17.46 -8.59
CA PRO A 5 6.69 -18.91 -8.38
C PRO A 5 7.69 -19.40 -7.33
N GLU A 6 8.86 -18.77 -7.25
CA GLU A 6 9.92 -19.13 -6.30
C GLU A 6 9.62 -18.71 -4.85
N GLY A 7 8.58 -17.93 -4.62
CA GLY A 7 8.20 -17.43 -3.30
C GLY A 7 9.24 -16.49 -2.67
N TYR A 8 9.26 -16.45 -1.35
CA TYR A 8 10.15 -15.60 -0.55
C TYR A 8 10.72 -16.39 0.63
N ALA A 9 11.88 -15.95 1.15
CA ALA A 9 12.42 -16.48 2.40
C ALA A 9 11.62 -15.88 3.58
N TYR A 10 10.62 -16.61 4.02
CA TYR A 10 9.78 -16.20 5.15
C TYR A 10 10.38 -16.61 6.50
N PRO A 11 10.10 -15.85 7.57
CA PRO A 11 10.48 -16.25 8.92
C PRO A 11 9.61 -17.44 9.40
N PRO A 12 10.04 -18.18 10.44
CA PRO A 12 9.33 -19.37 10.95
C PRO A 12 7.89 -19.15 11.40
N GLN A 13 7.49 -17.91 11.63
CA GLN A 13 6.12 -17.53 12.00
C GLN A 13 5.12 -17.73 10.85
N VAL A 14 5.62 -17.77 9.59
CA VAL A 14 4.79 -18.05 8.42
C VAL A 14 4.58 -19.56 8.33
N GLN A 15 3.36 -20.01 8.59
CA GLN A 15 3.00 -21.43 8.61
C GLN A 15 2.41 -21.91 7.28
N CYS A 16 1.97 -21.00 6.42
CA CYS A 16 1.39 -21.30 5.13
C CYS A 16 1.71 -20.20 4.14
N GLU A 17 1.99 -20.58 2.92
CA GLU A 17 2.18 -19.67 1.80
C GLU A 17 1.06 -19.94 0.77
N ILE A 18 0.59 -18.88 0.13
CA ILE A 18 -0.40 -18.96 -0.94
C ILE A 18 0.23 -18.36 -2.19
N ASN A 19 0.30 -19.12 -3.27
CA ASN A 19 0.61 -18.57 -4.57
C ASN A 19 -0.58 -17.76 -5.07
N GLN A 20 -0.36 -16.48 -5.33
CA GLN A 20 -1.39 -15.53 -5.72
C GLN A 20 -2.26 -16.04 -6.89
N SER A 21 -1.66 -16.75 -7.85
CA SER A 21 -2.31 -17.20 -9.07
C SER A 21 -3.04 -18.56 -8.95
N GLN A 22 -2.91 -19.25 -7.82
CA GLN A 22 -3.44 -20.61 -7.64
C GLN A 22 -4.69 -20.60 -6.75
N LEU A 23 -5.87 -20.65 -7.37
CA LEU A 23 -7.16 -20.57 -6.65
C LEU A 23 -7.33 -21.65 -5.56
N ASN A 24 -6.87 -22.88 -5.83
CA ASN A 24 -6.97 -23.99 -4.89
C ASN A 24 -6.16 -23.79 -3.61
N GLU A 25 -5.10 -22.99 -3.63
CA GLU A 25 -4.28 -22.74 -2.44
C GLU A 25 -5.01 -21.85 -1.43
N TYR A 26 -5.99 -21.04 -1.86
CA TYR A 26 -6.85 -20.28 -0.96
C TYR A 26 -7.78 -21.19 -0.16
N SER A 27 -8.34 -22.24 -0.79
CA SER A 27 -9.14 -23.25 -0.08
C SER A 27 -8.28 -24.05 0.90
N LEU A 28 -7.06 -24.46 0.50
CA LEU A 28 -6.13 -25.17 1.38
C LEU A 28 -5.75 -24.33 2.60
N ALA A 29 -5.57 -23.03 2.44
CA ALA A 29 -5.29 -22.12 3.56
C ALA A 29 -6.48 -22.03 4.53
N ALA A 30 -7.72 -22.01 4.02
CA ALA A 30 -8.91 -22.07 4.85
C ALA A 30 -9.00 -23.39 5.62
N ASP A 31 -8.72 -24.52 4.96
CA ASP A 31 -8.70 -25.82 5.60
C ASP A 31 -7.64 -25.90 6.70
N LEU A 32 -6.46 -25.34 6.45
CA LEU A 32 -5.39 -25.27 7.46
C LEU A 32 -5.83 -24.49 8.71
N CYS A 33 -6.47 -23.32 8.52
CA CYS A 33 -7.02 -22.55 9.64
C CYS A 33 -8.09 -23.34 10.41
N ASN A 34 -8.98 -24.02 9.72
CA ASN A 34 -10.04 -24.82 10.32
C ASN A 34 -9.48 -26.04 11.10
N LEU A 35 -8.50 -26.74 10.53
CA LEU A 35 -7.83 -27.90 11.18
C LEU A 35 -7.05 -27.50 12.44
N ASN A 36 -6.42 -26.34 12.41
CA ASN A 36 -5.68 -25.81 13.57
C ASN A 36 -6.60 -25.10 14.59
N GLN A 37 -7.92 -25.12 14.39
CA GLN A 37 -8.91 -24.54 15.31
C GLN A 37 -8.60 -23.08 15.63
N VAL A 38 -8.23 -22.29 14.60
CA VAL A 38 -7.97 -20.86 14.75
C VAL A 38 -9.21 -20.14 15.26
N ASP A 39 -9.07 -19.32 16.29
CA ASP A 39 -10.22 -18.62 16.92
C ASP A 39 -10.71 -17.43 16.09
N VAL A 40 -9.80 -16.74 15.40
CA VAL A 40 -10.10 -15.55 14.57
C VAL A 40 -9.08 -15.40 13.45
N VAL A 41 -9.55 -15.00 12.27
CA VAL A 41 -8.67 -14.63 11.15
C VAL A 41 -8.63 -13.11 10.99
N CYS A 42 -7.43 -12.54 10.99
CA CYS A 42 -7.19 -11.13 10.65
C CYS A 42 -6.75 -11.03 9.19
N LEU A 43 -7.66 -10.66 8.30
CA LEU A 43 -7.38 -10.48 6.88
C LEU A 43 -6.87 -9.05 6.62
N GLN A 44 -5.69 -8.92 6.01
CA GLN A 44 -5.17 -7.66 5.50
C GLN A 44 -5.54 -7.56 4.02
N HIS A 45 -6.50 -6.70 3.67
CA HIS A 45 -7.02 -6.63 2.32
C HIS A 45 -6.46 -5.43 1.53
N GLU A 46 -5.93 -5.74 0.37
CA GLU A 46 -5.62 -4.79 -0.71
C GLU A 46 -5.92 -5.48 -2.05
N TYR A 47 -6.53 -4.78 -3.01
CA TYR A 47 -6.95 -5.36 -4.30
C TYR A 47 -5.83 -6.01 -5.10
N GLY A 48 -4.60 -5.52 -4.95
CA GLY A 48 -3.42 -5.99 -5.70
C GLY A 48 -2.71 -7.20 -5.12
N ILE A 49 -3.03 -7.64 -3.89
CA ILE A 49 -2.29 -8.74 -3.24
C ILE A 49 -2.90 -10.13 -3.51
N PHE A 50 -4.16 -10.20 -3.90
CA PHE A 50 -4.84 -11.46 -4.15
C PHE A 50 -4.99 -11.72 -5.65
N GLY A 51 -4.98 -12.99 -6.04
CA GLY A 51 -5.16 -13.39 -7.43
C GLY A 51 -6.59 -13.22 -7.93
N GLY A 52 -6.73 -13.51 -9.23
CA GLY A 52 -8.00 -13.30 -9.91
C GLY A 52 -8.26 -11.82 -10.24
N LYS A 53 -9.42 -11.58 -10.86
CA LYS A 53 -9.75 -10.21 -11.28
C LYS A 53 -10.04 -9.34 -10.04
N ARG A 54 -9.24 -8.28 -9.86
CA ARG A 54 -9.33 -7.37 -8.69
C ARG A 54 -9.19 -8.08 -7.34
N GLY A 55 -8.43 -9.16 -7.26
CA GLY A 55 -8.20 -9.86 -6.01
C GLY A 55 -9.31 -10.84 -5.62
N SER A 56 -10.17 -11.24 -6.56
CA SER A 56 -11.38 -12.04 -6.26
C SER A 56 -11.10 -13.41 -5.65
N PHE A 57 -9.89 -13.96 -5.77
CA PHE A 57 -9.56 -15.28 -5.21
C PHE A 57 -9.62 -15.32 -3.68
N VAL A 58 -9.49 -14.17 -3.02
CA VAL A 58 -9.68 -14.10 -1.55
C VAL A 58 -11.07 -14.58 -1.11
N MET A 59 -12.08 -14.50 -1.97
CA MET A 59 -13.42 -15.00 -1.65
C MET A 59 -13.45 -16.51 -1.45
N GLU A 60 -12.57 -17.26 -2.11
CA GLU A 60 -12.45 -18.71 -1.91
C GLU A 60 -11.94 -19.03 -0.49
N LEU A 61 -10.94 -18.29 -0.02
CA LEU A 61 -10.48 -18.37 1.36
C LEU A 61 -11.63 -18.07 2.33
N LEU A 62 -12.30 -16.93 2.16
CA LEU A 62 -13.33 -16.47 3.10
C LEU A 62 -14.53 -17.42 3.20
N ARG A 63 -14.96 -18.01 2.09
CA ARG A 63 -16.05 -19.01 2.08
C ARG A 63 -15.69 -20.29 2.83
N GLY A 64 -14.43 -20.67 2.82
CA GLY A 64 -13.93 -21.88 3.50
C GLY A 64 -13.75 -21.72 5.01
N LEU A 65 -13.55 -20.49 5.51
CA LEU A 65 -13.30 -20.22 6.91
C LEU A 65 -14.53 -20.44 7.78
N LYS A 66 -14.37 -21.09 8.95
CA LYS A 66 -15.44 -21.42 9.90
C LYS A 66 -15.43 -20.54 11.16
N MET A 67 -14.42 -19.70 11.32
CA MET A 67 -14.26 -18.78 12.44
C MET A 67 -14.52 -17.34 12.01
N PRO A 68 -14.73 -16.41 12.96
CA PRO A 68 -14.89 -14.99 12.64
C PRO A 68 -13.68 -14.42 11.91
N VAL A 69 -13.96 -13.54 10.93
CA VAL A 69 -12.93 -12.80 10.18
C VAL A 69 -13.02 -11.33 10.53
N VAL A 70 -11.89 -10.72 10.86
CA VAL A 70 -11.72 -9.27 10.97
C VAL A 70 -10.88 -8.82 9.78
N THR A 71 -11.45 -7.98 8.91
CA THR A 71 -10.75 -7.51 7.71
C THR A 71 -10.30 -6.07 7.88
N THR A 72 -8.99 -5.83 7.76
CA THR A 72 -8.42 -4.50 7.65
C THR A 72 -8.36 -4.11 6.18
N LEU A 73 -9.03 -3.00 5.84
CA LEU A 73 -9.11 -2.49 4.47
C LEU A 73 -8.05 -1.41 4.26
N HIS A 74 -7.06 -1.68 3.42
CA HIS A 74 -6.01 -0.72 3.09
C HIS A 74 -6.42 0.26 1.99
N THR A 75 -7.37 -0.14 1.13
CA THR A 75 -7.92 0.71 0.08
C THR A 75 -9.44 0.62 0.03
N ILE A 76 -10.13 1.76 0.12
CA ILE A 76 -11.57 1.90 -0.12
C ILE A 76 -11.76 2.90 -1.27
N LEU A 77 -12.29 2.43 -2.39
CA LEU A 77 -12.43 3.25 -3.60
C LEU A 77 -13.66 4.15 -3.52
N LYS A 78 -13.49 5.44 -3.82
CA LYS A 78 -14.59 6.40 -3.94
C LYS A 78 -15.47 6.11 -5.16
N GLU A 79 -14.87 5.65 -6.24
CA GLU A 79 -15.52 5.38 -7.52
C GLU A 79 -15.21 3.94 -7.96
N PRO A 80 -15.75 2.91 -7.26
CA PRO A 80 -15.47 1.53 -7.60
C PRO A 80 -16.17 1.14 -8.90
N ASN A 81 -15.50 0.33 -9.71
CA ASN A 81 -16.20 -0.39 -10.77
C ASN A 81 -17.10 -1.50 -10.19
N ILE A 82 -17.91 -2.13 -11.04
CA ILE A 82 -18.88 -3.15 -10.61
C ILE A 82 -18.21 -4.29 -9.83
N GLN A 83 -17.05 -4.74 -10.26
CA GLN A 83 -16.36 -5.87 -9.62
C GLN A 83 -15.72 -5.47 -8.27
N GLU A 84 -15.10 -4.32 -8.22
CA GLU A 84 -14.53 -3.77 -6.97
C GLU A 84 -15.62 -3.57 -5.93
N ARG A 85 -16.80 -3.07 -6.36
CA ARG A 85 -17.96 -2.95 -5.48
C ARG A 85 -18.43 -4.32 -4.97
N GLN A 86 -18.55 -5.32 -5.85
CA GLN A 86 -18.97 -6.67 -5.46
C GLN A 86 -18.00 -7.31 -4.48
N ILE A 87 -16.69 -7.18 -4.69
CA ILE A 87 -15.67 -7.68 -3.77
C ILE A 87 -15.82 -7.02 -2.40
N MET A 88 -15.94 -5.69 -2.34
CA MET A 88 -16.10 -4.97 -1.07
C MET A 88 -17.37 -5.40 -0.33
N MET A 89 -18.49 -5.58 -1.03
CA MET A 89 -19.73 -6.06 -0.42
C MET A 89 -19.58 -7.48 0.13
N GLN A 90 -18.90 -8.37 -0.59
CA GLN A 90 -18.62 -9.73 -0.09
C GLN A 90 -17.66 -9.72 1.10
N LEU A 91 -16.62 -8.86 1.09
CA LEU A 91 -15.76 -8.67 2.27
C LEU A 91 -16.58 -8.23 3.49
N ALA A 92 -17.52 -7.29 3.30
CA ALA A 92 -18.40 -6.86 4.37
C ALA A 92 -19.36 -7.96 4.85
N GLU A 93 -19.81 -8.83 3.96
CA GLU A 93 -20.67 -9.98 4.29
C GLU A 93 -19.90 -11.01 5.13
N PHE A 94 -18.73 -11.45 4.67
CA PHE A 94 -17.92 -12.49 5.32
C PHE A 94 -17.19 -12.02 6.57
N SER A 95 -16.99 -10.70 6.74
CA SER A 95 -16.29 -10.18 7.91
C SER A 95 -17.21 -9.91 9.07
N ALA A 96 -16.80 -10.32 10.27
CA ALA A 96 -17.44 -9.91 11.52
C ALA A 96 -17.23 -8.42 11.79
N ARG A 97 -16.08 -7.88 11.39
CA ARG A 97 -15.71 -6.46 11.47
C ARG A 97 -14.85 -6.06 10.28
N LEU A 98 -15.02 -4.82 9.82
CA LEU A 98 -14.15 -4.13 8.88
C LEU A 98 -13.38 -3.05 9.62
N VAL A 99 -12.07 -3.14 9.64
CA VAL A 99 -11.19 -2.13 10.22
C VAL A 99 -10.75 -1.17 9.11
N VAL A 100 -10.89 0.12 9.37
CA VAL A 100 -10.42 1.21 8.50
C VAL A 100 -9.58 2.20 9.30
N MET A 101 -8.71 2.93 8.62
CA MET A 101 -7.69 3.75 9.27
C MET A 101 -7.94 5.26 9.15
N SER A 102 -9.06 5.67 8.53
CA SER A 102 -9.45 7.08 8.40
C SER A 102 -10.96 7.25 8.47
N GLU A 103 -11.42 8.40 8.97
CA GLU A 103 -12.84 8.79 8.99
C GLU A 103 -13.43 8.79 7.57
N ARG A 104 -12.65 9.24 6.58
CA ARG A 104 -13.06 9.23 5.18
C ARG A 104 -13.40 7.83 4.68
N SER A 105 -12.68 6.82 5.15
CA SER A 105 -12.96 5.42 4.83
C SER A 105 -14.27 4.94 5.45
N VAL A 106 -14.61 5.40 6.66
CA VAL A 106 -15.91 5.13 7.29
C VAL A 106 -17.05 5.70 6.45
N GLU A 107 -16.92 6.96 6.02
CA GLU A 107 -17.91 7.62 5.14
C GLU A 107 -18.10 6.82 3.84
N PHE A 108 -17.01 6.41 3.18
CA PHE A 108 -17.11 5.65 1.94
C PHE A 108 -17.78 4.30 2.13
N LEU A 109 -17.44 3.55 3.18
CA LEU A 109 -18.09 2.26 3.46
C LEU A 109 -19.59 2.44 3.70
N ARG A 110 -19.99 3.45 4.47
CA ARG A 110 -21.38 3.73 4.76
C ARG A 110 -22.14 4.23 3.51
N ASP A 111 -21.63 5.28 2.87
CA ASP A 111 -22.40 6.04 1.87
C ASP A 111 -22.35 5.40 0.48
N ILE A 112 -21.22 4.77 0.12
CA ILE A 112 -21.03 4.17 -1.21
C ILE A 112 -21.36 2.67 -1.17
N TYR A 113 -20.85 1.94 -0.17
CA TYR A 113 -21.00 0.48 -0.11
C TYR A 113 -22.16 0.02 0.77
N GLN A 114 -22.83 0.93 1.47
CA GLN A 114 -23.97 0.65 2.35
C GLN A 114 -23.65 -0.38 3.45
N VAL A 115 -22.42 -0.37 3.94
CA VAL A 115 -21.99 -1.23 5.04
C VAL A 115 -22.62 -0.72 6.35
N PRO A 116 -23.27 -1.61 7.14
CA PRO A 116 -23.80 -1.25 8.46
C PRO A 116 -22.72 -0.70 9.39
N GLU A 117 -23.02 0.38 10.10
CA GLU A 117 -22.04 1.09 10.94
C GLU A 117 -21.47 0.21 12.05
N GLU A 118 -22.29 -0.70 12.60
CA GLU A 118 -21.87 -1.66 13.60
C GLU A 118 -20.83 -2.66 13.11
N LYS A 119 -20.65 -2.82 11.81
CA LYS A 119 -19.56 -3.63 11.22
C LYS A 119 -18.26 -2.87 11.05
N ILE A 120 -18.27 -1.53 11.12
CA ILE A 120 -17.12 -0.68 10.84
C ILE A 120 -16.39 -0.34 12.14
N ALA A 121 -15.08 -0.51 12.16
CA ALA A 121 -14.22 -0.09 13.26
C ALA A 121 -13.14 0.86 12.74
N LEU A 122 -13.16 2.10 13.23
CA LEU A 122 -12.08 3.06 12.96
C LEU A 122 -10.93 2.83 13.93
N ILE A 123 -9.79 2.38 13.39
CA ILE A 123 -8.55 2.20 14.14
C ILE A 123 -7.44 2.86 13.33
N HIS A 124 -6.94 3.99 13.80
CA HIS A 124 -5.87 4.71 13.10
C HIS A 124 -4.59 3.89 13.02
N HIS A 125 -3.76 4.17 12.01
CA HIS A 125 -2.45 3.58 11.90
C HIS A 125 -1.61 3.84 13.15
N GLY A 126 -1.01 2.77 13.68
CA GLY A 126 0.05 2.90 14.67
C GLY A 126 1.30 3.50 14.01
N ILE A 127 2.03 4.29 14.80
CA ILE A 127 3.35 4.77 14.45
C ILE A 127 4.33 4.42 15.58
N PRO A 128 5.61 4.18 15.28
CA PRO A 128 6.61 4.01 16.31
C PRO A 128 6.68 5.27 17.20
N ASP A 129 6.63 5.07 18.53
CA ASP A 129 6.90 6.14 19.48
C ASP A 129 8.43 6.31 19.58
N VAL A 130 8.95 7.25 18.80
CA VAL A 130 10.37 7.55 18.71
C VAL A 130 10.62 8.98 19.19
N PRO A 131 11.74 9.24 19.88
CA PRO A 131 12.11 10.59 20.28
C PRO A 131 12.24 11.51 19.06
N PHE A 132 11.76 12.74 19.19
CA PHE A 132 12.02 13.77 18.20
C PHE A 132 13.53 14.09 18.21
N VAL A 133 14.18 13.88 17.08
CA VAL A 133 15.62 14.11 16.92
C VAL A 133 15.81 15.31 15.98
N ASP A 134 16.80 16.15 16.28
CA ASP A 134 17.16 17.27 15.42
C ASP A 134 17.47 16.76 14.00
N SER A 135 16.83 17.36 13.02
CA SER A 135 16.99 16.99 11.61
C SER A 135 18.45 17.06 11.11
N ASP A 136 19.27 17.90 11.71
CA ASP A 136 20.67 18.08 11.32
C ASP A 136 21.52 16.82 11.56
N VAL A 137 21.15 15.99 12.55
CA VAL A 137 21.78 14.67 12.75
C VAL A 137 21.65 13.77 11.51
N TYR A 138 20.48 13.77 10.88
CA TYR A 138 20.22 12.98 9.68
C TYR A 138 20.73 13.68 8.43
N LYS A 139 20.62 15.00 8.34
CA LYS A 139 21.15 15.79 7.23
C LYS A 139 22.67 15.62 7.10
N GLN A 140 23.37 15.53 8.23
CA GLN A 140 24.82 15.26 8.23
C GLN A 140 25.13 13.89 7.64
N LYS A 141 24.38 12.85 8.05
CA LYS A 141 24.54 11.48 7.52
C LYS A 141 24.25 11.39 6.01
N LEU A 142 23.34 12.22 5.52
CA LEU A 142 22.93 12.27 4.12
C LEU A 142 23.73 13.28 3.29
N GLY A 143 24.70 14.01 3.89
CA GLY A 143 25.54 14.99 3.20
C GLY A 143 24.78 16.27 2.78
N VAL A 144 23.68 16.60 3.42
CA VAL A 144 22.81 17.75 3.07
C VAL A 144 22.65 18.74 4.23
N ILE A 145 23.66 18.82 5.12
CA ILE A 145 23.66 19.79 6.20
C ILE A 145 23.59 21.23 5.64
N GLY A 146 22.84 22.11 6.30
CA GLY A 146 22.60 23.48 5.84
C GLY A 146 21.60 23.61 4.70
N LYS A 147 21.11 22.49 4.13
CA LYS A 147 20.08 22.49 3.10
C LYS A 147 18.67 22.48 3.70
N LYS A 148 17.72 23.08 2.98
CA LYS A 148 16.28 22.86 3.19
C LYS A 148 15.85 21.68 2.35
N VAL A 149 15.42 20.59 2.98
CA VAL A 149 15.09 19.34 2.29
C VAL A 149 13.58 19.23 2.07
N ILE A 150 13.17 19.07 0.80
CA ILE A 150 11.88 18.53 0.42
C ILE A 150 12.08 17.03 0.20
N LEU A 151 11.24 16.18 0.75
CA LEU A 151 11.41 14.72 0.70
C LEU A 151 10.18 14.04 0.14
N THR A 152 10.37 13.20 -0.88
CA THR A 152 9.42 12.13 -1.24
C THR A 152 10.04 10.78 -0.91
N PHE A 153 9.31 9.99 -0.12
CA PHE A 153 9.75 8.66 0.32
C PHE A 153 8.77 7.59 -0.14
N GLY A 154 9.28 6.45 -0.63
CA GLY A 154 8.49 5.29 -1.01
C GLY A 154 8.79 4.76 -2.41
N LEU A 155 7.97 3.82 -2.89
CA LEU A 155 8.11 3.25 -4.24
C LEU A 155 7.76 4.31 -5.30
N LEU A 156 8.68 4.51 -6.25
CA LEU A 156 8.51 5.51 -7.31
C LEU A 156 7.46 5.06 -8.31
N SER A 157 6.45 5.89 -8.49
CA SER A 157 5.39 5.71 -9.47
C SER A 157 4.73 7.06 -9.80
N PRO A 158 4.04 7.20 -10.93
CA PRO A 158 3.33 8.42 -11.29
C PRO A 158 2.32 8.89 -10.23
N SER A 159 1.74 7.96 -9.46
CA SER A 159 0.81 8.30 -8.39
C SER A 159 1.43 9.10 -7.23
N LYS A 160 2.76 9.20 -7.16
CA LYS A 160 3.48 9.99 -6.14
C LYS A 160 3.62 11.46 -6.52
N GLY A 161 3.34 11.84 -7.77
CA GLY A 161 3.43 13.21 -8.23
C GLY A 161 4.83 13.84 -8.13
N ILE A 162 5.88 13.02 -8.27
CA ILE A 162 7.28 13.47 -8.14
C ILE A 162 7.59 14.55 -9.17
N GLU A 163 7.09 14.39 -10.40
CA GLU A 163 7.20 15.34 -11.50
C GLU A 163 6.63 16.72 -11.14
N VAL A 164 5.55 16.78 -10.35
CA VAL A 164 4.92 18.04 -9.93
C VAL A 164 5.86 18.86 -9.05
N VAL A 165 6.60 18.19 -8.16
CA VAL A 165 7.59 18.86 -7.32
C VAL A 165 8.79 19.32 -8.15
N ILE A 166 9.26 18.49 -9.09
CA ILE A 166 10.36 18.87 -10.01
C ILE A 166 9.98 20.11 -10.82
N ASP A 167 8.73 20.19 -11.32
CA ASP A 167 8.24 21.35 -12.07
C ASP A 167 8.20 22.64 -11.24
N ALA A 168 7.94 22.52 -9.95
CA ALA A 168 7.90 23.65 -9.04
C ALA A 168 9.29 24.12 -8.58
N LEU A 169 10.33 23.26 -8.68
CA LEU A 169 11.67 23.57 -8.19
C LEU A 169 12.28 24.86 -8.77
N PRO A 170 12.17 25.18 -10.07
CA PRO A 170 12.76 26.41 -10.61
C PRO A 170 12.31 27.67 -9.86
N GLU A 171 11.04 27.78 -9.53
CA GLU A 171 10.51 28.91 -8.77
C GLU A 171 10.91 28.87 -7.29
N ILE A 172 10.93 27.66 -6.71
CA ILE A 172 11.34 27.47 -5.31
C ILE A 172 12.80 27.86 -5.13
N VAL A 173 13.68 27.43 -6.03
CA VAL A 173 15.13 27.69 -5.98
C VAL A 173 15.46 29.18 -6.11
N LYS A 174 14.71 29.94 -6.91
CA LYS A 174 14.87 31.41 -6.99
C LYS A 174 14.73 32.07 -5.62
N SER A 175 13.78 31.63 -4.81
CA SER A 175 13.52 32.20 -3.48
C SER A 175 14.35 31.51 -2.37
N HIS A 176 14.71 30.25 -2.59
CA HIS A 176 15.38 29.38 -1.62
C HIS A 176 16.50 28.57 -2.27
N PRO A 177 17.65 29.18 -2.63
CA PRO A 177 18.73 28.50 -3.34
C PRO A 177 19.38 27.35 -2.56
N GLN A 178 19.12 27.25 -1.25
CA GLN A 178 19.58 26.14 -0.40
C GLN A 178 18.62 24.94 -0.39
N VAL A 179 17.53 24.98 -1.16
CA VAL A 179 16.60 23.84 -1.24
C VAL A 179 17.23 22.68 -2.00
N ILE A 180 16.98 21.46 -1.52
CA ILE A 180 17.24 20.22 -2.24
C ILE A 180 15.99 19.33 -2.18
N TYR A 181 15.64 18.71 -3.30
CA TYR A 181 14.57 17.72 -3.36
C TYR A 181 15.15 16.32 -3.37
N MET A 182 14.90 15.57 -2.31
CA MET A 182 15.34 14.18 -2.16
C MET A 182 14.21 13.23 -2.49
N VAL A 183 14.45 12.31 -3.41
CA VAL A 183 13.53 11.23 -3.74
C VAL A 183 14.16 9.91 -3.32
N ILE A 184 13.63 9.31 -2.25
CA ILE A 184 14.19 8.08 -1.67
C ILE A 184 13.24 6.91 -1.89
N GLY A 185 13.67 5.96 -2.72
CA GLY A 185 12.93 4.74 -3.00
C GLY A 185 13.37 4.02 -4.25
N ALA A 186 12.89 2.79 -4.40
CA ALA A 186 13.03 2.01 -5.62
C ALA A 186 11.86 2.25 -6.56
N THR A 187 12.02 2.00 -7.84
CA THR A 187 10.91 1.97 -8.80
C THR A 187 9.89 0.92 -8.39
N HIS A 188 8.61 1.26 -8.44
CA HIS A 188 7.53 0.34 -8.06
C HIS A 188 7.65 -0.98 -8.85
N PRO A 189 7.60 -2.17 -8.20
CA PRO A 189 7.86 -3.45 -8.86
C PRO A 189 7.02 -3.69 -10.12
N HIS A 190 5.75 -3.33 -10.10
CA HIS A 190 4.86 -3.45 -11.26
C HIS A 190 5.33 -2.58 -12.44
N HIS A 191 5.64 -1.31 -12.20
CA HIS A 191 6.17 -0.42 -13.24
C HIS A 191 7.53 -0.90 -13.75
N LYS A 192 8.38 -1.41 -12.84
CA LYS A 192 9.69 -1.95 -13.20
C LYS A 192 9.56 -3.19 -14.10
N ALA A 193 8.59 -4.06 -13.84
CA ALA A 193 8.33 -5.25 -14.65
C ALA A 193 7.80 -4.90 -16.06
N GLU A 194 6.99 -3.84 -16.19
CA GLU A 194 6.37 -3.44 -17.46
C GLU A 194 7.25 -2.51 -18.29
N GLN A 195 7.94 -1.55 -17.66
CA GLN A 195 8.61 -0.42 -18.32
C GLN A 195 10.06 -0.20 -17.84
N GLY A 196 10.59 -1.12 -17.01
CA GLY A 196 11.93 -0.97 -16.47
C GLY A 196 12.07 0.27 -15.58
N GLU A 197 13.09 1.09 -15.85
CA GLU A 197 13.37 2.33 -15.10
C GLU A 197 12.92 3.59 -15.86
N ASP A 198 12.03 3.47 -16.85
CA ASP A 198 11.64 4.58 -17.73
C ASP A 198 11.06 5.76 -16.95
N TYR A 199 10.21 5.49 -15.95
CA TYR A 199 9.67 6.56 -15.11
C TYR A 199 10.78 7.30 -14.33
N ARG A 200 11.72 6.57 -13.73
CA ARG A 200 12.86 7.18 -13.03
C ARG A 200 13.72 8.02 -13.99
N ASN A 201 14.00 7.48 -15.17
CA ASN A 201 14.79 8.16 -16.20
C ASN A 201 14.10 9.43 -16.69
N SER A 202 12.77 9.40 -16.86
CA SER A 202 11.99 10.59 -17.24
C SER A 202 12.08 11.70 -16.19
N LEU A 203 12.09 11.36 -14.90
CA LEU A 203 12.27 12.34 -13.81
C LEU A 203 13.67 13.02 -13.86
N HIS A 204 14.71 12.23 -14.10
CA HIS A 204 16.07 12.78 -14.27
C HIS A 204 16.17 13.70 -15.49
N LEU A 205 15.60 13.30 -16.62
CA LEU A 205 15.57 14.13 -17.81
C LEU A 205 14.84 15.44 -17.56
N ARG A 206 13.67 15.39 -16.92
CA ARG A 206 12.87 16.57 -16.58
C ARG A 206 13.63 17.54 -15.67
N ALA A 207 14.32 17.04 -14.64
CA ALA A 207 15.14 17.87 -13.77
C ALA A 207 16.27 18.56 -14.55
N LYS A 208 16.87 17.85 -15.51
CA LYS A 208 17.92 18.39 -16.37
C LYS A 208 17.40 19.48 -17.31
N GLU A 209 16.25 19.26 -17.95
CA GLU A 209 15.60 20.22 -18.86
C GLU A 209 15.23 21.52 -18.14
N LEU A 210 14.83 21.41 -16.86
CA LEU A 210 14.47 22.55 -16.03
C LEU A 210 15.67 23.20 -15.32
N GLY A 211 16.89 22.67 -15.50
CA GLY A 211 18.11 23.22 -14.90
C GLY A 211 18.19 23.09 -13.38
N VAL A 212 17.51 22.08 -12.80
CA VAL A 212 17.43 21.85 -11.34
C VAL A 212 18.06 20.53 -10.89
N SER A 213 18.90 19.91 -11.71
CA SER A 213 19.53 18.62 -11.41
C SER A 213 20.40 18.63 -10.15
N ASP A 214 20.92 19.78 -9.74
CA ASP A 214 21.76 19.93 -8.54
C ASP A 214 20.94 20.28 -7.28
N HIS A 215 19.64 20.36 -7.46
CA HIS A 215 18.66 20.64 -6.43
C HIS A 215 17.75 19.45 -6.20
#